data_18669d431099e2603e34cc97dd3f2e91
#
_entry.id   18669d431099e2603e34cc97dd3f2e91
#
_cell.length_a   1.000
_cell.length_b   1.000
_cell.length_c   1.000
_cell.angle_alpha   90.00
_cell.angle_beta   90.00
_cell.angle_gamma   90.00
#
_symmetry.space_group_name_H-M   'P 1'
#
loop_
_entity.id
_entity.type
_entity.pdbx_description
1 polymer ?
#
loop_
_entity_poly.entity_id
_entity_poly.type
_entity_poly.pdbx_seq_one_letter_code
_entity_poly.pdbx_strand_id
1 'polypeptide(L)'
;TSVIREGGWYDSNNQAIVFDMYDNPKKFNFKSTLFRSYLEDNEKDTGFRGGISINKLTGSFRYGLGWNGTSSSYTQNDLGIIRQTNNQRFTMRVTYQIFEETKLLRTFSNYLFASQAYTYDNFIKKSWGFRQGNNFTFQNLMSMSLDFDYTSEYKDFDETRTQDRFIIEPENFEIQLEMKSNSGKRFSYGFDVSNTNFFKQEFKENKSRTRVGLFADFRYSDRLSFGSGFQTINTTDDIGYLKKDISKILFGKRDIKSIENNFEMLYNINTKSALSLKLRNFWSV
;
A
#
# COMPACT_ATOMS: atom_id res chain seq x y z
N THR A 1 -17.09 -10.91 16.54
CA THR A 1 -18.06 -10.57 15.50
C THR A 1 -18.25 -11.76 14.58
N SER A 2 -19.48 -12.04 14.22
CA SER A 2 -19.84 -13.10 13.26
C SER A 2 -20.80 -12.51 12.23
N VAL A 3 -20.62 -12.88 10.97
CA VAL A 3 -21.53 -12.58 9.86
C VAL A 3 -21.91 -13.89 9.21
N ILE A 4 -23.20 -14.15 9.10
CA ILE A 4 -23.76 -15.41 8.57
C ILE A 4 -24.64 -15.04 7.38
N ARG A 5 -24.47 -15.78 6.27
CA ARG A 5 -25.36 -15.79 5.13
C ARG A 5 -25.88 -17.21 4.97
N GLU A 6 -27.19 -17.37 4.91
CA GLU A 6 -27.86 -18.65 4.71
C GLU A 6 -28.76 -18.58 3.48
N GLY A 7 -28.80 -19.66 2.71
CA GLY A 7 -29.65 -19.83 1.54
C GLY A 7 -29.11 -19.19 0.25
N GLY A 8 -29.76 -19.49 -0.84
CA GLY A 8 -29.32 -19.12 -2.17
C GLY A 8 -28.40 -20.17 -2.77
N TRP A 9 -27.23 -19.73 -3.29
CA TRP A 9 -26.29 -20.60 -3.98
C TRP A 9 -25.29 -21.28 -3.04
N TYR A 10 -25.04 -20.68 -1.85
CA TYR A 10 -24.13 -21.22 -0.85
C TYR A 10 -24.40 -20.59 0.53
N ASP A 11 -23.99 -21.28 1.58
CA ASP A 11 -23.97 -20.78 2.94
C ASP A 11 -22.56 -20.27 3.31
N SER A 12 -22.49 -19.17 3.99
CA SER A 12 -21.22 -18.61 4.44
C SER A 12 -21.28 -18.10 5.88
N ASN A 13 -20.19 -18.35 6.61
CA ASN A 13 -20.04 -17.86 7.99
C ASN A 13 -18.65 -17.26 8.16
N ASN A 14 -18.59 -15.97 8.43
CA ASN A 14 -17.36 -15.25 8.70
C ASN A 14 -17.29 -14.84 10.17
N GLN A 15 -16.24 -15.27 10.86
CA GLN A 15 -16.00 -15.02 12.27
C GLN A 15 -14.70 -14.25 12.46
N ALA A 16 -14.67 -13.34 13.44
CA ALA A 16 -13.48 -12.57 13.77
C ALA A 16 -13.28 -12.46 15.29
N ILE A 17 -12.05 -12.68 15.72
CA ILE A 17 -11.58 -12.41 17.08
C ILE A 17 -10.43 -11.41 16.96
N VAL A 18 -10.50 -10.33 17.70
CA VAL A 18 -9.46 -9.31 17.78
C VAL A 18 -9.06 -9.16 19.25
N PHE A 19 -7.77 -9.28 19.49
CA PHE A 19 -7.17 -9.05 20.78
C PHE A 19 -6.17 -7.90 20.65
N ASP A 20 -6.32 -6.86 21.48
CA ASP A 20 -5.46 -5.68 21.48
C ASP A 20 -5.15 -5.28 22.91
N MET A 21 -3.90 -5.45 23.32
CA MET A 21 -3.45 -5.26 24.68
C MET A 21 -2.29 -4.29 24.75
N TYR A 22 -2.31 -3.45 25.75
CA TYR A 22 -1.25 -2.51 26.07
C TYR A 22 -0.73 -2.79 27.48
N ASP A 23 0.57 -2.63 27.67
CA ASP A 23 1.13 -2.57 29.02
C ASP A 23 0.76 -1.25 29.70
N ASN A 24 0.91 -1.19 31.01
CA ASN A 24 0.83 0.07 31.78
C ASN A 24 2.27 0.59 31.98
N PRO A 25 2.71 1.69 31.35
CA PRO A 25 2.01 2.89 30.87
C PRO A 25 1.81 3.01 29.34
N LYS A 26 1.42 1.98 28.66
CA LYS A 26 1.24 1.93 27.18
C LYS A 26 2.53 2.11 26.39
N LYS A 27 3.61 1.56 26.92
CA LYS A 27 4.91 1.55 26.23
C LYS A 27 4.99 0.48 25.17
N PHE A 28 4.33 -0.64 25.40
CA PHE A 28 4.25 -1.76 24.46
C PHE A 28 2.80 -2.07 24.09
N ASN A 29 2.60 -2.52 22.87
CA ASN A 29 1.33 -3.02 22.36
C ASN A 29 1.53 -4.43 21.82
N PHE A 30 0.63 -5.33 22.18
CA PHE A 30 0.49 -6.65 21.58
C PHE A 30 -0.88 -6.70 20.90
N LYS A 31 -0.90 -7.05 19.62
CA LYS A 31 -2.14 -7.22 18.86
C LYS A 31 -2.17 -8.58 18.18
N SER A 32 -3.31 -9.27 18.29
CA SER A 32 -3.58 -10.51 17.57
C SER A 32 -4.95 -10.43 16.93
N THR A 33 -5.05 -10.95 15.72
CA THR A 33 -6.30 -11.05 14.97
C THR A 33 -6.43 -12.43 14.39
N LEU A 34 -7.62 -13.02 14.48
CA LEU A 34 -7.95 -14.28 13.84
C LEU A 34 -9.31 -14.14 13.16
N PHE A 35 -9.35 -14.45 11.88
CA PHE A 35 -10.55 -14.52 11.09
C PHE A 35 -10.68 -15.96 10.57
N ARG A 36 -11.90 -16.46 10.59
CA ARG A 36 -12.28 -17.73 9.98
C ARG A 36 -13.38 -17.46 8.97
N SER A 37 -13.24 -17.96 7.78
CA SER A 37 -14.34 -18.08 6.82
C SER A 37 -14.74 -19.54 6.67
N TYR A 38 -16.02 -19.80 6.64
CA TYR A 38 -16.59 -21.07 6.30
C TYR A 38 -17.54 -20.87 5.14
N LEU A 39 -17.37 -21.66 4.12
CA LEU A 39 -18.20 -21.64 2.91
C LEU A 39 -18.70 -23.06 2.68
N GLU A 40 -20.00 -23.21 2.46
CA GLU A 40 -20.63 -24.47 2.10
C GLU A 40 -21.40 -24.25 0.80
N ASP A 41 -20.83 -24.78 -0.27
CA ASP A 41 -21.44 -24.88 -1.60
C ASP A 41 -21.58 -26.39 -1.90
N ASN A 42 -21.08 -26.90 -3.01
CA ASN A 42 -20.99 -28.33 -3.27
C ASN A 42 -19.93 -29.01 -2.41
N GLU A 43 -18.93 -28.27 -1.97
CA GLU A 43 -17.87 -28.68 -1.05
C GLU A 43 -17.80 -27.74 0.15
N LYS A 44 -17.35 -28.28 1.30
CA LYS A 44 -17.14 -27.50 2.53
C LYS A 44 -15.73 -26.98 2.54
N ASP A 45 -15.57 -25.68 2.55
CA ASP A 45 -14.25 -25.05 2.63
C ASP A 45 -14.12 -24.14 3.87
N THR A 46 -12.98 -24.25 4.56
CA THR A 46 -12.67 -23.44 5.74
C THR A 46 -11.36 -22.74 5.54
N GLY A 47 -11.42 -21.42 5.53
CA GLY A 47 -10.25 -20.58 5.41
C GLY A 47 -9.92 -19.82 6.67
N PHE A 48 -8.65 -19.46 6.82
CA PHE A 48 -8.13 -18.68 7.95
C PHE A 48 -7.35 -17.47 7.48
N ARG A 49 -7.48 -16.40 8.23
CA ARG A 49 -6.63 -15.22 8.13
C ARG A 49 -6.26 -14.78 9.53
N GLY A 50 -5.01 -14.45 9.74
CA GLY A 50 -4.55 -14.02 11.05
C GLY A 50 -3.40 -13.06 11.00
N GLY A 51 -3.10 -12.46 12.15
CA GLY A 51 -1.95 -11.60 12.34
C GLY A 51 -1.60 -11.47 13.80
N ILE A 52 -0.30 -11.32 14.07
CA ILE A 52 0.25 -11.04 15.38
C ILE A 52 1.24 -9.91 15.23
N SER A 53 1.24 -8.94 16.14
CA SER A 53 2.26 -7.91 16.19
C SER A 53 2.60 -7.50 17.61
N ILE A 54 3.86 -7.14 17.80
CA ILE A 54 4.39 -6.59 19.05
C ILE A 54 5.09 -5.29 18.69
N ASN A 55 4.73 -4.19 19.35
CA ASN A 55 5.22 -2.86 19.04
C ASN A 55 5.66 -2.14 20.31
N LYS A 56 6.83 -1.52 20.28
CA LYS A 56 7.22 -0.48 21.22
C LYS A 56 6.74 0.87 20.69
N LEU A 57 5.90 1.56 21.46
CA LEU A 57 5.15 2.76 21.02
C LEU A 57 5.78 4.08 21.44
N THR A 58 6.59 4.09 22.49
CA THR A 58 7.09 5.31 23.14
C THR A 58 8.59 5.50 23.01
N GLY A 59 9.05 6.74 23.19
CA GLY A 59 10.45 7.14 23.10
C GLY A 59 10.88 7.46 21.66
N SER A 60 12.09 7.99 21.54
CA SER A 60 12.69 8.34 20.25
C SER A 60 12.99 7.11 19.38
N PHE A 61 13.27 5.98 20.01
CA PHE A 61 13.52 4.72 19.33
C PHE A 61 12.36 3.76 19.55
N ARG A 62 11.64 3.45 18.46
CA ARG A 62 10.47 2.56 18.44
C ARG A 62 10.70 1.42 17.46
N TYR A 63 10.16 0.27 17.76
CA TYR A 63 10.23 -0.90 16.87
C TYR A 63 8.97 -1.74 16.95
N GLY A 64 8.75 -2.52 15.92
CA GLY A 64 7.66 -3.47 15.83
C GLY A 64 8.04 -4.68 15.01
N LEU A 65 7.51 -5.82 15.42
CA LEU A 65 7.58 -7.08 14.69
C LEU A 65 6.15 -7.54 14.43
N GLY A 66 5.90 -8.07 13.25
CA GLY A 66 4.58 -8.54 12.87
C GLY A 66 4.64 -9.74 11.94
N TRP A 67 3.61 -10.55 12.03
CA TRP A 67 3.26 -11.58 11.07
C TRP A 67 1.79 -11.44 10.70
N ASN A 68 1.48 -11.65 9.43
CA ASN A 68 0.11 -11.82 8.96
C ASN A 68 0.07 -12.89 7.88
N GLY A 69 -1.04 -13.61 7.80
CA GLY A 69 -1.21 -14.68 6.86
C GLY A 69 -2.67 -14.89 6.48
N THR A 70 -2.89 -15.38 5.27
CA THR A 70 -4.20 -15.71 4.71
C THR A 70 -4.08 -17.01 3.93
N SER A 71 -4.84 -18.04 4.31
CA SER A 71 -4.87 -19.32 3.61
C SER A 71 -5.47 -19.17 2.20
N SER A 72 -5.24 -20.13 1.33
CA SER A 72 -5.84 -20.18 -0.02
C SER A 72 -7.36 -20.21 0.01
N SER A 73 -7.92 -20.95 0.96
CA SER A 73 -9.37 -21.15 1.12
C SER A 73 -10.10 -19.98 1.79
N TYR A 74 -9.37 -18.98 2.30
CA TYR A 74 -10.03 -17.88 2.99
C TYR A 74 -10.81 -17.00 2.02
N THR A 75 -12.12 -16.85 2.25
CA THR A 75 -12.99 -15.96 1.48
C THR A 75 -13.78 -15.03 2.37
N GLN A 76 -13.90 -13.78 1.94
CA GLN A 76 -14.78 -12.77 2.52
C GLN A 76 -15.51 -11.96 1.43
N ASN A 77 -15.73 -12.60 0.26
CA ASN A 77 -16.30 -11.96 -0.92
C ASN A 77 -17.70 -11.40 -0.66
N ASP A 78 -18.46 -12.04 0.23
CA ASP A 78 -19.79 -11.55 0.66
C ASP A 78 -19.74 -10.19 1.33
N LEU A 79 -18.59 -9.78 1.85
CA LEU A 79 -18.37 -8.45 2.43
C LEU A 79 -17.93 -7.42 1.38
N GLY A 80 -17.94 -7.79 0.08
CA GLY A 80 -17.54 -6.92 -1.03
C GLY A 80 -16.02 -6.65 -1.11
N ILE A 81 -15.21 -7.45 -0.43
CA ILE A 81 -13.76 -7.27 -0.39
C ILE A 81 -13.07 -8.49 -0.98
N ILE A 82 -12.51 -8.32 -2.18
CA ILE A 82 -11.65 -9.32 -2.81
C ILE A 82 -10.22 -9.07 -2.32
N ARG A 83 -9.59 -10.08 -1.74
CA ARG A 83 -8.21 -9.99 -1.27
C ARG A 83 -7.39 -11.15 -1.82
N GLN A 84 -6.11 -10.88 -1.97
CA GLN A 84 -5.13 -11.92 -2.29
C GLN A 84 -5.09 -12.96 -1.16
N THR A 85 -5.27 -14.21 -1.52
CA THR A 85 -5.19 -15.38 -0.64
C THR A 85 -3.84 -16.08 -0.80
N ASN A 86 -3.62 -17.17 -0.07
CA ASN A 86 -2.39 -17.95 -0.07
C ASN A 86 -1.13 -17.09 0.09
N ASN A 87 -1.15 -16.20 1.08
CA ASN A 87 -0.06 -15.26 1.31
C ASN A 87 0.19 -15.09 2.80
N GLN A 88 1.46 -15.06 3.18
CA GLN A 88 1.87 -14.67 4.54
C GLN A 88 3.11 -13.78 4.49
N ARG A 89 3.22 -12.88 5.45
CA ARG A 89 4.28 -11.89 5.51
C ARG A 89 4.77 -11.67 6.93
N PHE A 90 6.07 -11.72 7.10
CA PHE A 90 6.78 -11.26 8.28
C PHE A 90 7.25 -9.83 8.05
N THR A 91 7.16 -8.99 9.06
CA THR A 91 7.53 -7.58 8.99
C THR A 91 8.32 -7.16 10.21
N MET A 92 9.28 -6.30 10.00
CA MET A 92 10.04 -5.61 11.03
C MET A 92 10.05 -4.13 10.70
N ARG A 93 9.79 -3.29 11.69
CA ARG A 93 9.90 -1.84 11.59
C ARG A 93 10.72 -1.30 12.73
N VAL A 94 11.63 -0.40 12.41
CA VAL A 94 12.38 0.40 13.38
C VAL A 94 12.18 1.86 13.01
N THR A 95 11.90 2.71 13.99
CA THR A 95 11.72 4.14 13.78
C THR A 95 12.54 4.89 14.82
N TYR A 96 13.32 5.86 14.35
CA TYR A 96 13.98 6.85 15.17
C TYR A 96 13.37 8.21 14.91
N GLN A 97 13.02 8.94 15.99
CA GLN A 97 12.39 10.24 15.88
C GLN A 97 13.01 11.21 16.88
N ILE A 98 13.38 12.37 16.38
CA ILE A 98 13.83 13.51 17.19
C ILE A 98 12.63 14.44 17.40
N PHE A 99 12.31 14.68 18.67
CA PHE A 99 11.20 15.56 19.08
C PHE A 99 11.68 16.97 19.45
N GLU A 100 12.98 17.13 19.71
CA GLU A 100 13.56 18.43 20.05
C GLU A 100 13.77 19.26 18.79
N GLU A 101 13.25 20.48 18.82
CA GLU A 101 13.39 21.41 17.71
C GLU A 101 14.84 21.90 17.59
N THR A 102 15.33 21.98 16.37
CA THR A 102 16.62 22.59 16.02
C THR A 102 16.39 23.92 15.32
N LYS A 103 17.46 24.65 15.01
CA LYS A 103 17.37 25.91 14.24
C LYS A 103 16.71 25.72 12.85
N LEU A 104 16.87 24.55 12.25
CA LEU A 104 16.38 24.25 10.89
C LEU A 104 15.13 23.36 10.89
N LEU A 105 15.13 22.35 11.74
CA LEU A 105 14.10 21.30 11.75
C LEU A 105 13.25 21.41 13.01
N ARG A 106 11.96 21.31 12.81
CA ARG A 106 10.96 21.15 13.86
C ARG A 106 10.83 19.69 14.29
N THR A 107 10.80 18.78 13.32
CA THR A 107 10.81 17.34 13.60
C THR A 107 11.63 16.62 12.56
N PHE A 108 12.22 15.50 12.95
CA PHE A 108 12.85 14.54 12.07
C PHE A 108 12.47 13.14 12.49
N SER A 109 12.13 12.31 11.52
CA SER A 109 12.01 10.87 11.74
C SER A 109 12.64 10.07 10.62
N ASN A 110 13.32 9.00 11.01
CA ASN A 110 13.83 7.98 10.11
C ASN A 110 13.15 6.66 10.44
N TYR A 111 12.81 5.86 9.43
CA TYR A 111 12.34 4.52 9.64
C TYR A 111 13.03 3.53 8.71
N LEU A 112 13.20 2.33 9.24
CA LEU A 112 13.60 1.15 8.50
C LEU A 112 12.45 0.15 8.57
N PHE A 113 12.10 -0.40 7.43
CA PHE A 113 11.08 -1.44 7.31
C PHE A 113 11.63 -2.58 6.48
N ALA A 114 11.55 -3.80 7.00
CA ALA A 114 11.89 -5.01 6.28
C ALA A 114 10.70 -5.95 6.26
N SER A 115 10.52 -6.65 5.16
CA SER A 115 9.46 -7.65 5.03
C SER A 115 9.92 -8.85 4.24
N GLN A 116 9.36 -10.01 4.59
CA GLN A 116 9.54 -11.26 3.87
C GLN A 116 8.18 -11.91 3.65
N ALA A 117 7.87 -12.25 2.40
CA ALA A 117 6.62 -12.86 2.00
C ALA A 117 6.81 -14.31 1.54
N TYR A 118 5.82 -15.15 1.85
CA TYR A 118 5.74 -16.55 1.45
C TYR A 118 4.31 -16.89 1.01
N THR A 119 4.12 -17.99 0.29
CA THR A 119 2.80 -18.62 0.22
C THR A 119 2.44 -19.13 1.61
N TYR A 120 1.15 -19.12 1.96
CA TYR A 120 0.68 -19.56 3.27
C TYR A 120 0.72 -21.09 3.39
N ASP A 121 0.19 -21.80 2.39
CA ASP A 121 -0.02 -23.25 2.48
C ASP A 121 1.29 -24.05 2.37
N ASN A 122 2.21 -23.65 1.48
CA ASN A 122 3.42 -24.42 1.17
C ASN A 122 4.71 -23.76 1.62
N PHE A 123 4.63 -22.57 2.23
CA PHE A 123 5.80 -21.79 2.68
C PHE A 123 6.83 -21.49 1.58
N ILE A 124 6.38 -21.35 0.33
CA ILE A 124 7.27 -21.01 -0.78
C ILE A 124 7.61 -19.53 -0.68
N LYS A 125 8.89 -19.19 -0.69
CA LYS A 125 9.37 -17.82 -0.68
C LYS A 125 8.85 -17.07 -1.90
N LYS A 126 8.18 -15.94 -1.69
CA LYS A 126 7.68 -15.04 -2.74
C LYS A 126 8.65 -13.87 -2.95
N SER A 127 8.90 -13.09 -1.92
CA SER A 127 9.77 -11.90 -2.00
C SER A 127 10.30 -11.51 -0.64
N TRP A 128 11.33 -10.66 -0.64
CA TRP A 128 11.70 -9.84 0.50
C TRP A 128 11.87 -8.40 0.06
N GLY A 129 11.71 -7.49 0.96
CA GLY A 129 11.82 -6.06 0.67
C GLY A 129 12.34 -5.29 1.87
N PHE A 130 12.97 -4.18 1.57
CA PHE A 130 13.55 -3.28 2.53
C PHE A 130 13.21 -1.85 2.12
N ARG A 131 12.70 -1.05 3.07
CA ARG A 131 12.42 0.38 2.86
C ARG A 131 13.08 1.20 3.94
N GLN A 132 13.73 2.28 3.56
CA GLN A 132 14.25 3.29 4.46
C GLN A 132 13.64 4.64 4.09
N GLY A 133 13.05 5.33 5.07
CA GLY A 133 12.44 6.61 4.83
C GLY A 133 12.90 7.66 5.84
N ASN A 134 13.04 8.88 5.36
CA ASN A 134 13.40 10.06 6.15
C ASN A 134 12.32 11.12 5.99
N ASN A 135 11.76 11.59 7.09
CA ASN A 135 10.75 12.64 7.09
C ASN A 135 11.29 13.85 7.85
N PHE A 136 11.20 15.00 7.23
CA PHE A 136 11.66 16.29 7.75
C PHE A 136 10.47 17.24 7.82
N THR A 137 10.31 17.92 8.95
CA THR A 137 9.45 19.10 9.03
C THR A 137 10.34 20.28 9.39
N PHE A 138 10.39 21.26 8.53
CA PHE A 138 11.20 22.47 8.73
C PHE A 138 10.48 23.46 9.64
N GLN A 139 11.21 24.47 10.15
CA GLN A 139 10.66 25.51 11.04
C GLN A 139 9.55 26.33 10.36
N ASN A 140 9.61 26.50 9.04
CA ASN A 140 8.58 27.17 8.24
C ASN A 140 7.36 26.26 7.92
N LEU A 141 7.27 25.07 8.54
CA LEU A 141 6.23 24.07 8.34
C LEU A 141 6.17 23.46 6.92
N MET A 142 7.23 23.62 6.13
CA MET A 142 7.43 22.76 4.96
C MET A 142 7.76 21.34 5.43
N SER A 143 7.29 20.35 4.70
CA SER A 143 7.69 18.96 4.92
C SER A 143 8.38 18.37 3.68
N MET A 144 9.32 17.48 3.94
CA MET A 144 10.01 16.70 2.91
C MET A 144 10.10 15.25 3.36
N SER A 145 9.83 14.31 2.46
CA SER A 145 10.17 12.91 2.65
C SER A 145 11.09 12.41 1.56
N LEU A 146 12.02 11.54 1.93
CA LEU A 146 12.92 10.86 1.03
C LEU A 146 12.91 9.38 1.40
N ASP A 147 12.42 8.56 0.49
CA ASP A 147 12.25 7.13 0.68
C ASP A 147 13.10 6.35 -0.33
N PHE A 148 13.69 5.25 0.15
CA PHE A 148 14.41 4.26 -0.62
C PHE A 148 13.73 2.92 -0.42
N ASP A 149 13.32 2.27 -1.48
CA ASP A 149 12.62 0.99 -1.45
C ASP A 149 13.37 -0.02 -2.32
N TYR A 150 13.70 -1.16 -1.76
CA TYR A 150 14.23 -2.29 -2.50
C TYR A 150 13.29 -3.48 -2.36
N THR A 151 12.94 -4.09 -3.49
CA THR A 151 12.19 -5.34 -3.54
C THR A 151 12.99 -6.37 -4.33
N SER A 152 13.21 -7.55 -3.72
CA SER A 152 13.84 -8.66 -4.42
C SER A 152 12.97 -9.15 -5.58
N GLU A 153 13.53 -9.89 -6.49
CA GLU A 153 12.73 -10.68 -7.43
C GLU A 153 11.62 -11.44 -6.68
N TYR A 154 10.45 -11.54 -7.31
CA TYR A 154 9.34 -12.27 -6.72
C TYR A 154 8.57 -13.09 -7.75
N LYS A 155 7.96 -14.17 -7.26
CA LYS A 155 7.08 -15.03 -8.05
C LYS A 155 5.68 -14.45 -8.01
N ASP A 156 5.22 -13.97 -9.15
CA ASP A 156 3.85 -13.52 -9.34
C ASP A 156 3.01 -14.66 -9.90
N PHE A 157 2.10 -15.18 -9.08
CA PHE A 157 1.17 -16.23 -9.44
C PHE A 157 -0.14 -15.69 -10.02
N ASP A 158 -0.41 -14.41 -9.80
CA ASP A 158 -1.68 -13.78 -10.18
C ASP A 158 -1.64 -13.37 -11.66
N GLU A 159 -0.51 -12.81 -12.15
CA GLU A 159 -0.38 -12.34 -13.54
C GLU A 159 -0.51 -13.48 -14.56
N THR A 160 -0.14 -14.70 -14.19
CA THR A 160 -0.29 -15.88 -15.06
C THR A 160 -1.74 -16.34 -15.20
N ARG A 161 -2.64 -15.87 -14.32
CA ARG A 161 -4.05 -16.28 -14.24
C ARG A 161 -4.25 -17.80 -14.15
N THR A 162 -3.26 -18.49 -13.55
CA THR A 162 -3.26 -19.95 -13.34
C THR A 162 -2.63 -20.25 -11.99
N GLN A 163 -3.17 -21.20 -11.24
CA GLN A 163 -2.71 -21.51 -9.89
C GLN A 163 -1.32 -22.15 -9.84
N ASP A 164 -0.90 -22.82 -10.92
CA ASP A 164 0.31 -23.66 -10.94
C ASP A 164 1.53 -22.99 -11.56
N ARG A 165 1.38 -21.79 -12.09
CA ARG A 165 2.45 -21.07 -12.81
C ARG A 165 2.67 -19.69 -12.21
N PHE A 166 3.89 -19.19 -12.38
CA PHE A 166 4.25 -17.85 -11.99
C PHE A 166 5.15 -17.20 -13.05
N ILE A 167 5.17 -15.90 -13.08
CA ILE A 167 6.19 -15.11 -13.73
C ILE A 167 7.15 -14.58 -12.67
N ILE A 168 8.42 -14.45 -13.00
CA ILE A 168 9.39 -13.81 -12.12
C ILE A 168 9.38 -12.32 -12.43
N GLU A 169 8.88 -11.53 -11.50
CA GLU A 169 9.06 -10.08 -11.53
C GLU A 169 10.48 -9.75 -11.06
N PRO A 170 11.21 -8.90 -11.79
CA PRO A 170 12.59 -8.59 -11.47
C PRO A 170 12.74 -7.82 -10.16
N GLU A 171 13.90 -7.96 -9.52
CA GLU A 171 14.25 -7.12 -8.40
C GLU A 171 14.29 -5.65 -8.82
N ASN A 172 13.91 -4.77 -7.91
CA ASN A 172 13.85 -3.35 -8.21
C ASN A 172 14.28 -2.47 -7.04
N PHE A 173 14.66 -1.26 -7.39
CA PHE A 173 15.00 -0.20 -6.45
C PHE A 173 14.28 1.07 -6.83
N GLU A 174 13.54 1.64 -5.89
CA GLU A 174 12.83 2.91 -6.05
C GLU A 174 13.40 3.97 -5.13
N ILE A 175 13.53 5.17 -5.67
CA ILE A 175 13.79 6.40 -4.91
C ILE A 175 12.56 7.28 -5.08
N GLN A 176 12.05 7.77 -3.95
CA GLN A 176 10.93 8.71 -3.93
C GLN A 176 11.28 9.95 -3.11
N LEU A 177 11.02 11.11 -3.68
CA LEU A 177 11.09 12.41 -3.02
C LEU A 177 9.71 13.06 -3.05
N GLU A 178 9.24 13.52 -1.91
CA GLU A 178 8.03 14.33 -1.78
C GLU A 178 8.34 15.60 -1.01
N MET A 179 7.82 16.73 -1.47
CA MET A 179 7.88 18.01 -0.78
C MET A 179 6.50 18.66 -0.73
N LYS A 180 6.17 19.22 0.44
CA LYS A 180 4.92 19.98 0.66
C LYS A 180 5.24 21.30 1.34
N SER A 181 4.66 22.37 0.84
CA SER A 181 4.68 23.67 1.51
C SER A 181 3.79 23.66 2.75
N ASN A 182 3.85 24.70 3.55
CA ASN A 182 3.00 24.86 4.74
C ASN A 182 1.51 24.88 4.36
N SER A 183 0.77 23.82 4.71
CA SER A 183 -0.67 23.69 4.47
C SER A 183 -1.56 24.65 5.27
N GLY A 184 -1.00 25.32 6.29
CA GLY A 184 -1.70 26.36 7.04
C GLY A 184 -1.84 27.70 6.28
N LYS A 185 -1.09 27.89 5.20
CA LYS A 185 -1.20 29.08 4.36
C LYS A 185 -2.41 29.03 3.45
N ARG A 186 -2.84 30.19 2.95
CA ARG A 186 -3.94 30.28 1.98
C ARG A 186 -3.65 29.53 0.69
N PHE A 187 -2.40 29.52 0.26
CA PHE A 187 -1.92 28.76 -0.88
C PHE A 187 -0.85 27.79 -0.40
N SER A 188 -1.07 26.50 -0.64
CA SER A 188 -0.11 25.44 -0.43
C SER A 188 0.10 24.65 -1.71
N TYR A 189 1.28 24.10 -1.86
CA TYR A 189 1.68 23.33 -3.03
C TYR A 189 2.66 22.25 -2.64
N GLY A 190 2.82 21.28 -3.49
CA GLY A 190 3.84 20.27 -3.35
C GLY A 190 4.05 19.50 -4.63
N PHE A 191 5.05 18.63 -4.59
CA PHE A 191 5.35 17.70 -5.65
C PHE A 191 5.83 16.38 -5.08
N ASP A 192 5.66 15.35 -5.85
CA ASP A 192 6.28 14.04 -5.64
C ASP A 192 6.95 13.57 -6.93
N VAL A 193 8.10 12.93 -6.78
CA VAL A 193 8.82 12.30 -7.88
C VAL A 193 9.31 10.95 -7.38
N SER A 194 9.07 9.89 -8.15
CA SER A 194 9.73 8.61 -7.92
C SER A 194 10.28 8.01 -9.20
N ASN A 195 11.35 7.26 -9.05
CA ASN A 195 11.95 6.48 -10.11
C ASN A 195 12.24 5.07 -9.60
N THR A 196 11.72 4.07 -10.31
CA THR A 196 11.94 2.65 -10.04
C THR A 196 12.76 2.06 -11.17
N ASN A 197 13.92 1.51 -10.85
CA ASN A 197 14.77 0.78 -11.77
C ASN A 197 14.67 -0.72 -11.47
N PHE A 198 14.53 -1.52 -12.52
CA PHE A 198 14.43 -2.96 -12.44
C PHE A 198 15.73 -3.60 -12.91
N PHE A 199 16.21 -4.61 -12.19
CA PHE A 199 17.47 -5.30 -12.44
C PHE A 199 17.21 -6.77 -12.79
N LYS A 200 18.21 -7.46 -13.38
CA LYS A 200 18.17 -8.90 -13.69
C LYS A 200 16.93 -9.32 -14.49
N GLN A 201 16.68 -8.62 -15.56
CA GLN A 201 15.48 -8.80 -16.37
C GLN A 201 15.64 -10.02 -17.29
N GLU A 202 14.65 -10.92 -17.22
CA GLU A 202 14.71 -12.26 -17.86
C GLU A 202 14.56 -12.17 -19.38
N PHE A 203 13.77 -11.19 -19.88
CA PHE A 203 13.42 -11.04 -21.29
C PHE A 203 14.20 -9.93 -22.01
N LYS A 204 15.34 -9.52 -21.47
CA LYS A 204 16.18 -8.43 -22.02
C LYS A 204 15.43 -7.10 -22.20
N GLU A 205 14.47 -6.85 -21.35
CA GLU A 205 13.78 -5.58 -21.26
C GLU A 205 14.61 -4.58 -20.44
N ASN A 206 14.36 -3.28 -20.64
CA ASN A 206 14.90 -2.20 -19.81
C ASN A 206 13.75 -1.56 -19.02
N LYS A 207 13.04 -2.38 -18.25
CA LYS A 207 11.88 -1.91 -17.47
C LYS A 207 12.31 -0.82 -16.52
N SER A 208 11.64 0.31 -16.61
CA SER A 208 11.76 1.40 -15.65
C SER A 208 10.41 2.06 -15.45
N ARG A 209 10.23 2.70 -14.30
CA ARG A 209 9.00 3.41 -13.98
C ARG A 209 9.33 4.75 -13.36
N THR A 210 8.80 5.82 -13.95
CA THR A 210 8.93 7.17 -13.40
C THR A 210 7.56 7.74 -13.12
N ARG A 211 7.37 8.31 -11.93
CA ARG A 211 6.17 9.03 -11.53
C ARG A 211 6.55 10.46 -11.18
N VAL A 212 5.73 11.40 -11.62
CA VAL A 212 5.80 12.81 -11.24
C VAL A 212 4.41 13.27 -10.87
N GLY A 213 4.27 13.84 -9.69
CA GLY A 213 3.04 14.44 -9.19
C GLY A 213 3.24 15.90 -8.79
N LEU A 214 2.24 16.72 -9.03
CA LEU A 214 2.16 18.11 -8.61
C LEU A 214 0.80 18.33 -7.99
N PHE A 215 0.73 19.09 -6.90
CA PHE A 215 -0.54 19.44 -6.28
C PHE A 215 -0.49 20.83 -5.69
N ALA A 216 -1.65 21.45 -5.66
CA ALA A 216 -1.84 22.79 -5.12
C ALA A 216 -3.22 22.91 -4.49
N ASP A 217 -3.26 23.56 -3.32
CA ASP A 217 -4.49 23.88 -2.61
C ASP A 217 -4.58 25.39 -2.40
N PHE A 218 -5.76 25.92 -2.63
CA PHE A 218 -6.05 27.33 -2.44
C PHE A 218 -7.29 27.53 -1.59
N ARG A 219 -7.10 28.12 -0.42
CA ARG A 219 -8.18 28.52 0.49
C ARG A 219 -8.59 29.96 0.16
N TYR A 220 -9.66 30.10 -0.62
CA TYR A 220 -10.19 31.42 -0.95
C TYR A 220 -10.74 32.13 0.29
N SER A 221 -11.50 31.40 1.11
CA SER A 221 -12.07 31.87 2.38
C SER A 221 -12.16 30.71 3.38
N ASP A 222 -12.66 30.96 4.59
CA ASP A 222 -12.93 29.91 5.58
C ASP A 222 -14.03 28.94 5.13
N ARG A 223 -14.78 29.30 4.10
CA ARG A 223 -15.88 28.50 3.57
C ARG A 223 -15.58 27.88 2.21
N LEU A 224 -14.65 28.42 1.44
CA LEU A 224 -14.40 28.00 0.07
C LEU A 224 -12.92 27.65 -0.12
N SER A 225 -12.67 26.44 -0.57
CA SER A 225 -11.34 25.95 -0.92
C SER A 225 -11.35 25.18 -2.23
N PHE A 226 -10.22 25.21 -2.91
CA PHE A 226 -9.95 24.49 -4.15
C PHE A 226 -8.69 23.67 -3.99
N GLY A 227 -8.70 22.45 -4.55
CA GLY A 227 -7.56 21.59 -4.69
C GLY A 227 -7.36 21.21 -6.16
N SER A 228 -6.12 21.09 -6.58
CA SER A 228 -5.77 20.59 -7.91
C SER A 228 -4.57 19.66 -7.81
N GLY A 229 -4.62 18.56 -8.55
CA GLY A 229 -3.53 17.60 -8.65
C GLY A 229 -3.31 17.16 -10.08
N PHE A 230 -2.06 17.00 -10.45
CA PHE A 230 -1.60 16.42 -11.69
C PHE A 230 -0.63 15.28 -11.38
N GLN A 231 -0.79 14.15 -12.04
CA GLN A 231 0.15 13.04 -11.94
C GLN A 231 0.40 12.45 -13.32
N THR A 232 1.65 12.11 -13.61
CA THR A 232 2.01 11.28 -14.75
C THR A 232 2.87 10.10 -14.31
N ILE A 233 2.59 8.95 -14.90
CA ILE A 233 3.36 7.72 -14.68
C ILE A 233 3.76 7.20 -16.05
N ASN A 234 5.07 7.01 -16.25
CA ASN A 234 5.62 6.37 -17.42
C ASN A 234 6.28 5.06 -17.00
N THR A 235 5.86 3.96 -17.59
CA THR A 235 6.50 2.66 -17.43
C THR A 235 6.96 2.19 -18.79
N THR A 236 8.25 1.96 -18.94
CA THR A 236 8.85 1.43 -20.17
C THR A 236 9.05 -0.06 -20.03
N ASP A 237 8.92 -0.78 -21.15
CA ASP A 237 9.21 -2.20 -21.25
C ASP A 237 8.47 -3.07 -20.21
N ASP A 238 7.22 -2.73 -19.89
CA ASP A 238 6.38 -3.52 -18.98
C ASP A 238 5.99 -4.84 -19.64
N ILE A 239 6.01 -5.92 -18.87
CA ILE A 239 5.59 -7.25 -19.32
C ILE A 239 4.20 -7.54 -18.76
N GLY A 240 3.25 -7.79 -19.63
CA GLY A 240 1.86 -8.10 -19.23
C GLY A 240 1.28 -9.30 -19.96
N TYR A 241 0.33 -9.95 -19.32
CA TYR A 241 -0.39 -11.07 -19.87
C TYR A 241 -1.14 -10.69 -21.17
N LEU A 242 -0.95 -11.48 -22.22
CA LEU A 242 -1.71 -11.34 -23.49
C LEU A 242 -2.78 -12.39 -23.60
N LYS A 243 -2.40 -13.66 -23.64
CA LYS A 243 -3.34 -14.77 -23.77
C LYS A 243 -2.74 -16.09 -23.27
N LYS A 244 -3.63 -17.02 -22.97
CA LYS A 244 -3.30 -18.41 -22.69
C LYS A 244 -3.70 -19.28 -23.89
N ASP A 245 -2.78 -20.11 -24.36
CA ASP A 245 -3.02 -21.20 -25.28
C ASP A 245 -2.96 -22.53 -24.50
N ILE A 246 -3.26 -23.65 -25.13
CA ILE A 246 -3.38 -24.98 -24.50
C ILE A 246 -2.18 -25.32 -23.61
N SER A 247 -0.95 -24.97 -24.01
CA SER A 247 0.28 -25.30 -23.27
C SER A 247 1.13 -24.09 -22.89
N LYS A 248 0.83 -22.89 -23.40
CA LYS A 248 1.68 -21.69 -23.26
C LYS A 248 0.88 -20.49 -22.77
N ILE A 249 1.53 -19.68 -21.97
CA ILE A 249 1.06 -18.34 -21.61
C ILE A 249 1.92 -17.36 -22.38
N LEU A 250 1.29 -16.45 -23.12
CA LEU A 250 1.97 -15.43 -23.88
C LEU A 250 1.93 -14.11 -23.11
N PHE A 251 3.08 -13.49 -22.98
CA PHE A 251 3.26 -12.16 -22.44
C PHE A 251 3.67 -11.21 -23.55
N GLY A 252 3.29 -9.97 -23.43
CA GLY A 252 3.68 -8.91 -24.35
C GLY A 252 4.44 -7.82 -23.62
N LYS A 253 5.35 -7.19 -24.34
CA LYS A 253 6.10 -6.01 -23.92
C LYS A 253 5.31 -4.77 -24.34
N ARG A 254 5.18 -3.80 -23.44
CA ARG A 254 4.43 -2.56 -23.68
C ARG A 254 5.04 -1.38 -22.94
N ASP A 255 4.88 -0.21 -23.48
CA ASP A 255 5.10 1.06 -22.76
C ASP A 255 3.75 1.59 -22.30
N ILE A 256 3.68 2.02 -21.05
CA ILE A 256 2.45 2.53 -20.46
C ILE A 256 2.70 3.97 -20.02
N LYS A 257 1.90 4.89 -20.54
CA LYS A 257 1.86 6.26 -20.07
C LYS A 257 0.49 6.57 -19.51
N SER A 258 0.44 6.96 -18.24
CA SER A 258 -0.80 7.39 -17.60
C SER A 258 -0.70 8.86 -17.19
N ILE A 259 -1.78 9.60 -17.38
CA ILE A 259 -1.92 10.98 -16.94
C ILE A 259 -3.21 11.09 -16.17
N GLU A 260 -3.14 11.68 -14.99
CA GLU A 260 -4.30 11.95 -14.14
C GLU A 260 -4.33 13.41 -13.73
N ASN A 261 -5.51 14.04 -13.85
CA ASN A 261 -5.80 15.36 -13.34
C ASN A 261 -6.98 15.27 -12.37
N ASN A 262 -6.81 15.85 -11.20
CA ASN A 262 -7.83 15.96 -10.18
C ASN A 262 -8.12 17.44 -9.92
N PHE A 263 -9.40 17.78 -9.75
CA PHE A 263 -9.84 19.06 -9.26
C PHE A 263 -10.89 18.85 -8.18
N GLU A 264 -10.74 19.55 -7.07
CA GLU A 264 -11.68 19.51 -5.97
C GLU A 264 -12.10 20.94 -5.59
N MET A 265 -13.37 21.11 -5.26
CA MET A 265 -13.91 22.31 -4.66
C MET A 265 -14.75 21.92 -3.46
N LEU A 266 -14.50 22.59 -2.33
CA LEU A 266 -15.31 22.43 -1.12
C LEU A 266 -15.88 23.82 -0.75
N TYR A 267 -17.21 23.91 -0.66
CA TYR A 267 -17.92 25.09 -0.18
C TYR A 267 -18.78 24.77 1.02
N ASN A 268 -18.39 25.27 2.18
CA ASN A 268 -19.14 25.16 3.44
C ASN A 268 -20.20 26.27 3.47
N ILE A 269 -21.46 25.93 3.17
CA ILE A 269 -22.59 26.86 3.17
C ILE A 269 -22.84 27.36 4.60
N ASN A 270 -22.86 26.42 5.56
CA ASN A 270 -22.98 26.67 6.98
C ASN A 270 -22.39 25.49 7.80
N THR A 271 -22.55 25.48 9.13
CA THR A 271 -22.02 24.41 9.99
C THR A 271 -22.65 23.05 9.79
N LYS A 272 -23.75 22.95 9.06
CA LYS A 272 -24.51 21.69 8.83
C LYS A 272 -24.55 21.25 7.37
N SER A 273 -24.12 22.13 6.43
CA SER A 273 -24.28 21.89 5.00
C SER A 273 -23.01 22.30 4.24
N ALA A 274 -22.52 21.40 3.39
CA ALA A 274 -21.40 21.64 2.50
C ALA A 274 -21.69 21.11 1.10
N LEU A 275 -21.13 21.77 0.09
CA LEU A 275 -21.12 21.33 -1.29
C LEU A 275 -19.69 20.91 -1.66
N SER A 276 -19.54 19.72 -2.18
CA SER A 276 -18.27 19.20 -2.68
C SER A 276 -18.42 18.85 -4.17
N LEU A 277 -17.49 19.34 -4.97
CA LEU A 277 -17.33 18.95 -6.36
C LEU A 277 -15.96 18.29 -6.53
N LYS A 278 -15.95 17.10 -7.13
CA LYS A 278 -14.72 16.37 -7.47
C LYS A 278 -14.77 15.99 -8.94
N LEU A 279 -13.75 16.40 -9.67
CA LEU A 279 -13.54 16.05 -11.07
C LEU A 279 -12.23 15.28 -11.17
N ARG A 280 -12.27 14.15 -11.83
CA ARG A 280 -11.10 13.34 -12.13
C ARG A 280 -11.08 13.04 -13.62
N ASN A 281 -9.94 13.28 -14.21
CA ASN A 281 -9.69 12.96 -15.61
C ASN A 281 -8.46 12.04 -15.69
N PHE A 282 -8.60 10.90 -16.34
CA PHE A 282 -7.57 9.88 -16.43
C PHE A 282 -7.43 9.39 -17.86
N TRP A 283 -6.19 9.34 -18.36
CA TRP A 283 -5.81 8.72 -19.62
C TRP A 283 -4.72 7.70 -19.38
N SER A 284 -4.77 6.61 -20.12
CA SER A 284 -3.71 5.62 -20.19
C SER A 284 -3.55 5.16 -21.63
N VAL A 285 -2.31 5.13 -22.09
CA VAL A 285 -1.92 4.68 -23.44
C VAL A 285 -0.87 3.61 -23.31
#